data_cc7dbe7502f0c6bc734c45c07a984f5b
#
_entry.id   cc7dbe7502f0c6bc734c45c07a984f5b
#
_cell.length_a   1.000
_cell.length_b   1.000
_cell.length_c   1.000
_cell.angle_alpha   90.00
_cell.angle_beta   90.00
_cell.angle_gamma   90.00
#
_symmetry.space_group_name_H-M   'P 1'
#
loop_
_entity.id
_entity.type
_entity.pdbx_description
1 polymer ?
#
loop_
_entity_poly.entity_id
_entity_poly.type
_entity_poly.pdbx_seq_one_letter_code
_entity_poly.pdbx_strand_id
1 'polypeptide(L)'
;MKAAIASLLLVSASAASPALAQTDAGRRPGDRSEVFVGVYAHDIESPLNLRGYGEGVDIQLGFRGGRIRSLSAIGAPSPHVFAALNTAGDVHYAAAGVSWKFGRKVYVRPGIGLAVHTAPSFERNPARSLGSRIVFEPEFAIGVQASDRVSVEASLVHLSHATLFDEHNPGMDNLGLRLNYRF
;
A
#
# COMPACT_ATOMS: atom_id res chain seq x y z
N MET A 1 29.19 -26.83 0.54
CA MET A 1 27.85 -27.07 1.11
C MET A 1 27.65 -26.10 2.25
N LYS A 2 26.92 -25.01 2.05
CA LYS A 2 26.56 -24.05 3.11
C LYS A 2 25.04 -24.03 3.18
N ALA A 3 24.49 -24.58 4.28
CA ALA A 3 23.06 -24.60 4.54
C ALA A 3 22.58 -23.18 4.87
N ALA A 4 21.63 -22.67 4.10
CA ALA A 4 20.92 -21.44 4.40
C ALA A 4 19.81 -21.76 5.40
N ILE A 5 19.93 -21.27 6.61
CA ILE A 5 18.88 -21.31 7.64
C ILE A 5 17.89 -20.20 7.30
N ALA A 6 16.74 -20.60 6.75
CA ALA A 6 15.59 -19.72 6.59
C ALA A 6 14.89 -19.59 7.95
N SER A 7 15.11 -18.46 8.62
CA SER A 7 14.35 -18.11 9.84
C SER A 7 12.94 -17.69 9.45
N LEU A 8 12.00 -18.59 9.65
CA LEU A 8 10.57 -18.36 9.52
C LEU A 8 10.11 -17.50 10.71
N LEU A 9 9.89 -16.20 10.49
CA LEU A 9 9.24 -15.31 11.44
C LEU A 9 7.78 -15.70 11.56
N LEU A 10 7.44 -16.46 12.59
CA LEU A 10 6.07 -16.75 12.99
C LEU A 10 5.48 -15.46 13.58
N VAL A 11 4.73 -14.71 12.78
CA VAL A 11 3.86 -13.65 13.30
C VAL A 11 2.67 -14.35 13.95
N SER A 12 2.70 -14.45 15.27
CA SER A 12 1.54 -14.88 16.07
C SER A 12 0.44 -13.82 15.92
N ALA A 13 -0.54 -14.10 15.07
CA ALA A 13 -1.80 -13.37 15.05
C ALA A 13 -2.51 -13.65 16.38
N SER A 14 -2.33 -12.76 17.35
CA SER A 14 -3.17 -12.73 18.55
C SER A 14 -4.61 -12.53 18.07
N ALA A 15 -5.45 -13.55 18.24
CA ALA A 15 -6.88 -13.47 18.02
C ALA A 15 -7.43 -12.38 18.94
N ALA A 16 -7.64 -11.18 18.41
CA ALA A 16 -8.39 -10.13 19.06
C ALA A 16 -9.82 -10.66 19.21
N SER A 17 -10.21 -10.94 20.44
CA SER A 17 -11.58 -11.29 20.81
C SER A 17 -12.57 -10.32 20.17
N PRO A 18 -13.76 -10.78 19.73
CA PRO A 18 -14.81 -9.90 19.21
C PRO A 18 -15.37 -9.07 20.36
N ALA A 19 -14.73 -7.97 20.68
CA ALA A 19 -15.27 -7.00 21.59
C ALA A 19 -16.40 -6.25 20.89
N LEU A 20 -17.64 -6.65 21.26
CA LEU A 20 -18.86 -5.87 21.21
C LEU A 20 -19.29 -5.34 19.83
N ALA A 21 -20.28 -5.99 19.28
CA ALA A 21 -21.22 -5.40 18.33
C ALA A 21 -21.88 -4.16 18.99
N GLN A 22 -21.18 -3.04 19.00
CA GLN A 22 -21.83 -1.75 19.26
C GLN A 22 -22.65 -1.40 18.03
N THR A 23 -23.92 -1.21 18.27
CA THR A 23 -24.95 -0.82 17.30
C THR A 23 -24.48 0.33 16.42
N ASP A 24 -24.40 0.05 15.13
CA ASP A 24 -23.77 0.86 14.07
C ASP A 24 -24.57 2.10 13.63
N ALA A 25 -25.55 2.52 14.41
CA ALA A 25 -26.58 3.52 14.08
C ALA A 25 -26.09 4.99 14.06
N GLY A 26 -24.79 5.24 13.85
CA GLY A 26 -24.26 6.62 13.81
C GLY A 26 -22.93 6.81 13.12
N ARG A 27 -22.26 5.76 12.66
CA ARG A 27 -20.95 5.87 12.03
C ARG A 27 -21.06 6.22 10.54
N ARG A 28 -20.47 7.35 10.16
CA ARG A 28 -20.34 7.74 8.74
C ARG A 28 -19.45 6.73 7.98
N PRO A 29 -19.68 6.53 6.66
CA PRO A 29 -18.92 5.56 5.85
C PRO A 29 -17.39 5.68 5.87
N GLY A 30 -16.81 6.73 6.39
CA GLY A 30 -15.36 6.89 6.52
C GLY A 30 -14.78 6.58 7.90
N ASP A 31 -15.64 6.25 8.89
CA ASP A 31 -15.22 6.07 10.29
C ASP A 31 -14.92 4.60 10.64
N ARG A 32 -15.14 3.69 9.70
CA ARG A 32 -14.93 2.24 9.88
C ARG A 32 -13.57 1.83 9.36
N SER A 33 -12.97 0.85 10.02
CA SER A 33 -11.75 0.21 9.54
C SER A 33 -12.05 -0.75 8.39
N GLU A 34 -11.05 -0.99 7.55
CA GLU A 34 -11.15 -1.94 6.44
C GLU A 34 -9.85 -2.74 6.30
N VAL A 35 -9.98 -4.00 5.92
CA VAL A 35 -8.88 -4.79 5.38
C VAL A 35 -8.96 -4.78 3.87
N PHE A 36 -7.84 -4.93 3.20
CA PHE A 36 -7.83 -4.99 1.75
C PHE A 36 -6.81 -5.99 1.21
N VAL A 37 -7.15 -6.54 0.06
CA VAL A 37 -6.26 -7.38 -0.74
C VAL A 37 -6.22 -6.82 -2.15
N GLY A 38 -5.07 -6.87 -2.80
CA GLY A 38 -4.89 -6.37 -4.16
C GLY A 38 -3.97 -7.22 -4.99
N VAL A 39 -4.12 -7.09 -6.31
CA VAL A 39 -3.24 -7.69 -7.31
C VAL A 39 -2.77 -6.57 -8.24
N TYR A 40 -1.45 -6.44 -8.40
CA TYR A 40 -0.83 -5.34 -9.12
C TYR A 40 0.15 -5.84 -10.18
N ALA A 41 0.14 -5.22 -11.34
CA ALA A 41 1.26 -5.26 -12.26
C ALA A 41 2.45 -4.54 -11.60
N HIS A 42 3.56 -5.24 -11.49
CA HIS A 42 4.76 -4.78 -10.80
C HIS A 42 5.62 -3.91 -11.70
N ASP A 43 6.12 -2.79 -11.18
CA ASP A 43 7.09 -1.89 -11.82
C ASP A 43 6.78 -1.60 -13.29
N ILE A 44 5.59 -1.06 -13.54
CA ILE A 44 5.15 -0.73 -14.90
C ILE A 44 5.81 0.58 -15.40
N GLU A 45 5.95 0.71 -16.72
CA GLU A 45 6.25 1.98 -17.33
C GLU A 45 5.06 2.95 -17.19
N SER A 46 5.32 4.14 -16.70
CA SER A 46 4.33 5.18 -16.46
C SER A 46 4.94 6.57 -16.68
N PRO A 47 4.15 7.65 -16.68
CA PRO A 47 4.67 9.01 -16.68
C PRO A 47 5.57 9.36 -15.48
N LEU A 48 5.46 8.62 -14.37
CA LEU A 48 6.28 8.80 -13.16
C LEU A 48 7.51 7.88 -13.12
N ASN A 49 7.45 6.78 -13.89
CA ASN A 49 8.53 5.79 -14.04
C ASN A 49 8.67 5.44 -15.53
N LEU A 50 9.62 6.08 -16.21
CA LEU A 50 9.85 5.90 -17.65
C LEU A 50 10.56 4.58 -18.01
N ARG A 51 10.87 3.74 -17.03
CA ARG A 51 11.57 2.46 -17.18
C ARG A 51 10.94 1.40 -16.29
N GLY A 52 9.85 0.78 -16.72
CA GLY A 52 9.34 -0.42 -16.07
C GLY A 52 10.24 -1.62 -16.36
N TYR A 53 10.82 -2.21 -15.33
CA TYR A 53 11.65 -3.42 -15.43
C TYR A 53 11.09 -4.59 -14.64
N GLY A 54 9.88 -4.45 -14.10
CA GLY A 54 9.32 -5.41 -13.16
C GLY A 54 8.85 -6.70 -13.83
N GLU A 55 9.05 -7.80 -13.15
CA GLU A 55 8.52 -9.11 -13.52
C GLU A 55 7.50 -9.59 -12.47
N GLY A 56 6.53 -10.38 -12.93
CA GLY A 56 5.51 -10.95 -12.07
C GLY A 56 4.39 -9.99 -11.69
N VAL A 57 3.68 -10.34 -10.65
CA VAL A 57 2.61 -9.54 -10.06
C VAL A 57 2.81 -9.40 -8.56
N ASP A 58 2.33 -8.30 -7.99
CA ASP A 58 2.35 -8.12 -6.55
C ASP A 58 1.02 -8.54 -5.94
N ILE A 59 1.08 -9.34 -4.89
CA ILE A 59 -0.05 -9.61 -4.01
C ILE A 59 0.06 -8.68 -2.82
N GLN A 60 -0.88 -7.76 -2.70
CA GLN A 60 -0.95 -6.79 -1.61
C GLN A 60 -1.97 -7.22 -0.57
N LEU A 61 -1.60 -7.09 0.71
CA LEU A 61 -2.49 -7.27 1.85
C LEU A 61 -2.29 -6.12 2.82
N GLY A 62 -3.37 -5.51 3.28
CA GLY A 62 -3.26 -4.37 4.18
C GLY A 62 -4.49 -4.11 5.02
N PHE A 63 -4.31 -3.13 5.88
CA PHE A 63 -5.32 -2.61 6.80
C PHE A 63 -5.38 -1.09 6.68
N ARG A 64 -6.59 -0.55 6.76
CA ARG A 64 -6.84 0.88 6.85
C ARG A 64 -7.75 1.17 8.03
N GLY A 65 -7.29 2.02 8.94
CA GLY A 65 -8.05 2.46 10.10
C GLY A 65 -9.15 3.46 9.74
N GLY A 66 -10.05 3.69 10.67
CA GLY A 66 -11.01 4.78 10.57
C GLY A 66 -10.33 6.16 10.53
N ARG A 67 -11.07 7.19 10.15
CA ARG A 67 -10.56 8.57 10.03
C ARG A 67 -10.03 9.09 11.37
N ILE A 68 -8.85 9.70 11.35
CA ILE A 68 -8.25 10.37 12.51
C ILE A 68 -8.88 11.75 12.65
N ARG A 69 -9.95 11.87 13.45
CA ARG A 69 -10.74 13.09 13.60
C ARG A 69 -9.94 14.26 14.21
N SER A 70 -8.94 13.99 15.05
CA SER A 70 -8.03 15.01 15.59
C SER A 70 -7.21 15.73 14.51
N LEU A 71 -7.06 15.10 13.32
CA LEU A 71 -6.41 15.68 12.15
C LEU A 71 -7.40 16.34 11.17
N SER A 72 -8.52 16.86 11.66
CA SER A 72 -9.55 17.51 10.84
C SER A 72 -9.04 18.72 10.04
N ALA A 73 -8.04 19.43 10.55
CA ALA A 73 -7.40 20.55 9.85
C ALA A 73 -6.78 20.14 8.50
N ILE A 74 -6.38 18.87 8.35
CA ILE A 74 -5.86 18.31 7.10
C ILE A 74 -6.81 17.30 6.47
N GLY A 75 -8.12 17.38 6.78
CA GLY A 75 -9.17 16.55 6.17
C GLY A 75 -9.45 15.21 6.87
N ALA A 76 -8.94 14.99 8.08
CA ALA A 76 -9.13 13.77 8.88
C ALA A 76 -8.80 12.50 8.07
N PRO A 77 -7.54 12.24 7.74
CA PRO A 77 -7.11 11.08 6.97
C PRO A 77 -7.34 9.77 7.72
N SER A 78 -7.36 8.66 6.98
CA SER A 78 -7.35 7.30 7.50
C SER A 78 -5.94 6.74 7.46
N PRO A 79 -5.38 6.23 8.56
CA PRO A 79 -4.07 5.59 8.56
C PRO A 79 -4.16 4.26 7.81
N HIS A 80 -3.09 3.89 7.11
CA HIS A 80 -2.99 2.58 6.46
C HIS A 80 -1.63 1.94 6.68
N VAL A 81 -1.61 0.63 6.57
CA VAL A 81 -0.40 -0.20 6.52
C VAL A 81 -0.65 -1.37 5.58
N PHE A 82 0.34 -1.72 4.76
CA PHE A 82 0.24 -2.88 3.89
C PHE A 82 1.61 -3.48 3.56
N ALA A 83 1.59 -4.72 3.09
CA ALA A 83 2.72 -5.37 2.45
C ALA A 83 2.34 -5.82 1.05
N ALA A 84 3.29 -5.80 0.13
CA ALA A 84 3.19 -6.28 -1.22
C ALA A 84 4.31 -7.28 -1.49
N LEU A 85 3.92 -8.48 -1.91
CA LEU A 85 4.83 -9.59 -2.22
C LEU A 85 4.80 -9.86 -3.71
N ASN A 86 5.94 -9.70 -4.37
CA ASN A 86 6.09 -9.99 -5.78
C ASN A 86 6.20 -11.49 -6.02
N THR A 87 5.44 -12.03 -6.97
CA THR A 87 5.37 -13.47 -7.27
C THR A 87 6.59 -14.01 -8.01
N ALA A 88 7.34 -13.17 -8.72
CA ALA A 88 8.58 -13.54 -9.39
C ALA A 88 9.81 -13.40 -8.45
N GLY A 89 9.62 -12.93 -7.21
CA GLY A 89 10.71 -12.70 -6.27
C GLY A 89 11.53 -11.45 -6.57
N ASP A 90 10.97 -10.49 -7.31
CA ASP A 90 11.58 -9.19 -7.58
C ASP A 90 11.57 -8.30 -6.31
N VAL A 91 10.98 -7.14 -6.34
CA VAL A 91 10.95 -6.23 -5.18
C VAL A 91 9.70 -6.47 -4.33
N HIS A 92 9.90 -6.86 -3.08
CA HIS A 92 8.85 -6.84 -2.06
C HIS A 92 8.92 -5.52 -1.31
N TYR A 93 7.78 -5.04 -0.81
CA TYR A 93 7.76 -3.82 0.01
C TYR A 93 6.65 -3.83 1.05
N ALA A 94 6.84 -3.02 2.08
CA ALA A 94 5.82 -2.73 3.08
C ALA A 94 5.76 -1.22 3.28
N ALA A 95 4.55 -0.70 3.43
CA ALA A 95 4.30 0.73 3.57
C ALA A 95 3.37 1.04 4.73
N ALA A 96 3.52 2.23 5.28
CA ALA A 96 2.60 2.82 6.25
C ALA A 96 2.40 4.30 5.95
N GLY A 97 1.17 4.77 6.04
CA GLY A 97 0.83 6.13 5.66
C GLY A 97 -0.58 6.53 6.04
N VAL A 98 -1.08 7.53 5.34
CA VAL A 98 -2.43 8.05 5.49
C VAL A 98 -3.07 8.29 4.13
N SER A 99 -4.39 8.14 4.04
CA SER A 99 -5.14 8.37 2.82
C SER A 99 -6.47 9.09 3.10
N TRP A 100 -6.99 9.77 2.09
CA TRP A 100 -8.23 10.52 2.14
C TRP A 100 -9.23 9.95 1.13
N LYS A 101 -10.46 9.69 1.56
CA LYS A 101 -11.53 9.22 0.67
C LYS A 101 -12.48 10.38 0.34
N PHE A 102 -12.58 10.73 -0.94
CA PHE A 102 -13.49 11.76 -1.46
C PHE A 102 -14.53 11.14 -2.38
N GLY A 103 -15.80 11.26 -2.04
CA GLY A 103 -16.92 10.66 -2.73
C GLY A 103 -17.61 9.57 -1.91
N ARG A 104 -18.68 8.99 -2.46
CA ARG A 104 -19.54 8.02 -1.78
C ARG A 104 -19.62 6.70 -2.55
N LYS A 105 -20.47 6.63 -3.59
CA LYS A 105 -20.62 5.44 -4.45
C LYS A 105 -19.44 5.28 -5.40
N VAL A 106 -19.06 6.35 -6.08
CA VAL A 106 -17.78 6.48 -6.78
C VAL A 106 -16.94 7.45 -5.97
N TYR A 107 -15.67 7.14 -5.80
CA TYR A 107 -14.76 7.95 -5.00
C TYR A 107 -13.34 7.92 -5.54
N VAL A 108 -12.56 8.92 -5.15
CA VAL A 108 -11.10 8.93 -5.29
C VAL A 108 -10.45 8.81 -3.93
N ARG A 109 -9.27 8.22 -3.90
CA ARG A 109 -8.48 8.04 -2.68
C ARG A 109 -7.01 8.34 -2.95
N PRO A 110 -6.57 9.60 -2.79
CA PRO A 110 -5.15 9.90 -2.66
C PRO A 110 -4.63 9.41 -1.31
N GLY A 111 -3.36 9.01 -1.28
CA GLY A 111 -2.64 8.63 -0.08
C GLY A 111 -1.18 9.02 -0.17
N ILE A 112 -0.52 9.04 0.97
CA ILE A 112 0.92 9.23 1.09
C ILE A 112 1.45 8.48 2.30
N GLY A 113 2.58 7.83 2.13
CA GLY A 113 3.24 7.06 3.17
C GLY A 113 4.76 7.00 2.99
N LEU A 114 5.35 6.14 3.80
CA LEU A 114 6.72 5.70 3.68
C LEU A 114 6.73 4.19 3.48
N ALA A 115 7.63 3.70 2.65
CA ALA A 115 7.82 2.28 2.41
C ALA A 115 9.26 1.86 2.64
N VAL A 116 9.42 0.60 3.04
CA VAL A 116 10.68 -0.13 3.03
C VAL A 116 10.58 -1.27 2.02
N HIS A 117 11.68 -1.62 1.36
CA HIS A 117 11.65 -2.57 0.25
C HIS A 117 12.91 -3.44 0.18
N THR A 118 12.85 -4.48 -0.66
CA THR A 118 13.94 -5.43 -0.88
C THR A 118 14.76 -5.16 -2.14
N ALA A 119 14.50 -4.08 -2.87
CA ALA A 119 15.27 -3.71 -4.07
C ALA A 119 16.78 -3.74 -3.78
N PRO A 120 17.60 -4.17 -4.74
CA PRO A 120 19.06 -4.23 -4.59
C PRO A 120 19.64 -2.83 -4.35
N SER A 121 20.83 -2.78 -3.74
CA SER A 121 21.59 -1.51 -3.67
C SER A 121 22.07 -1.11 -5.07
N PHE A 122 22.36 0.18 -5.25
CA PHE A 122 22.87 0.71 -6.51
C PHE A 122 24.13 -0.02 -7.00
N GLU A 123 25.05 -0.36 -6.10
CA GLU A 123 26.28 -1.08 -6.41
C GLU A 123 26.02 -2.49 -6.97
N ARG A 124 24.93 -3.15 -6.55
CA ARG A 124 24.59 -4.51 -7.02
C ARG A 124 23.86 -4.50 -8.34
N ASN A 125 22.91 -3.62 -8.51
CA ASN A 125 22.12 -3.48 -9.73
C ASN A 125 21.57 -2.06 -9.83
N PRO A 126 22.29 -1.15 -10.53
CA PRO A 126 21.86 0.23 -10.68
C PRO A 126 20.48 0.38 -11.34
N ALA A 127 20.13 -0.52 -12.26
CA ALA A 127 18.87 -0.44 -13.01
C ALA A 127 17.64 -0.77 -12.16
N ARG A 128 17.81 -1.58 -11.10
CA ARG A 128 16.72 -2.01 -10.20
C ARG A 128 16.78 -1.38 -8.80
N SER A 129 17.79 -0.56 -8.54
CA SER A 129 17.93 0.12 -7.26
C SER A 129 16.95 1.28 -7.16
N LEU A 130 16.27 1.40 -6.02
CA LEU A 130 15.46 2.59 -5.69
C LEU A 130 16.26 3.69 -4.97
N GLY A 131 17.59 3.56 -4.91
CA GLY A 131 18.51 4.55 -4.33
C GLY A 131 18.53 4.60 -2.80
N SER A 132 17.41 4.45 -2.13
CA SER A 132 17.28 4.49 -0.67
C SER A 132 16.48 3.30 -0.16
N ARG A 133 16.74 2.85 1.08
CA ARG A 133 15.95 1.77 1.73
C ARG A 133 14.60 2.24 2.21
N ILE A 134 14.45 3.52 2.48
CA ILE A 134 13.20 4.15 2.83
C ILE A 134 12.83 5.08 1.69
N VAL A 135 11.63 4.91 1.17
CA VAL A 135 11.10 5.70 0.06
C VAL A 135 9.71 6.24 0.42
N PHE A 136 9.30 7.31 -0.25
CA PHE A 136 7.90 7.75 -0.19
C PHE A 136 7.01 6.77 -0.94
N GLU A 137 5.76 6.67 -0.47
CA GLU A 137 4.69 5.87 -1.05
C GLU A 137 3.47 6.77 -1.31
N PRO A 138 3.48 7.64 -2.33
CA PRO A 138 2.24 8.21 -2.81
C PRO A 138 1.39 7.15 -3.50
N GLU A 139 0.09 7.10 -3.14
CA GLU A 139 -0.90 6.26 -3.81
C GLU A 139 -2.07 7.10 -4.33
N PHE A 140 -2.68 6.64 -5.41
CA PHE A 140 -3.93 7.18 -5.91
C PHE A 140 -4.85 6.06 -6.36
N ALA A 141 -6.09 6.08 -5.88
CA ALA A 141 -7.07 5.09 -6.29
C ALA A 141 -8.39 5.75 -6.72
N ILE A 142 -9.05 5.10 -7.68
CA ILE A 142 -10.45 5.36 -8.04
C ILE A 142 -11.23 4.12 -7.65
N GLY A 143 -12.29 4.30 -6.86
CA GLY A 143 -13.04 3.18 -6.32
C GLY A 143 -14.55 3.30 -6.49
N VAL A 144 -15.19 2.13 -6.43
CA VAL A 144 -16.64 1.98 -6.44
C VAL A 144 -17.07 1.20 -5.21
N GLN A 145 -18.04 1.74 -4.47
CA GLN A 145 -18.68 1.05 -3.36
C GLN A 145 -19.69 0.06 -3.92
N ALA A 146 -19.38 -1.24 -3.83
CA ALA A 146 -20.23 -2.31 -4.33
C ALA A 146 -21.35 -2.66 -3.34
N SER A 147 -21.08 -2.58 -2.03
CA SER A 147 -22.06 -2.74 -0.95
C SER A 147 -21.65 -1.90 0.27
N ASP A 148 -22.40 -1.94 1.36
CA ASP A 148 -22.06 -1.22 2.60
C ASP A 148 -20.69 -1.63 3.17
N ARG A 149 -20.24 -2.84 2.88
CA ARG A 149 -18.98 -3.39 3.40
C ARG A 149 -17.89 -3.59 2.36
N VAL A 150 -18.24 -3.66 1.08
CA VAL A 150 -17.30 -4.04 0.01
C VAL A 150 -17.10 -2.89 -0.97
N SER A 151 -15.87 -2.57 -1.28
CA SER A 151 -15.53 -1.68 -2.39
C SER A 151 -14.35 -2.23 -3.22
N VAL A 152 -14.32 -1.84 -4.48
CA VAL A 152 -13.25 -2.18 -5.44
C VAL A 152 -12.58 -0.89 -5.87
N GLU A 153 -11.25 -0.92 -5.94
CA GLU A 153 -10.41 0.21 -6.35
C GLU A 153 -9.49 -0.21 -7.50
N ALA A 154 -9.35 0.65 -8.51
CA ALA A 154 -8.17 0.68 -9.35
C ALA A 154 -7.17 1.62 -8.67
N SER A 155 -5.95 1.15 -8.42
CA SER A 155 -4.97 1.85 -7.60
C SER A 155 -3.61 1.85 -8.25
N LEU A 156 -2.96 3.02 -8.24
CA LEU A 156 -1.56 3.24 -8.57
C LEU A 156 -0.79 3.52 -7.29
N VAL A 157 0.28 2.78 -7.06
CA VAL A 157 1.23 2.98 -5.96
C VAL A 157 2.57 3.33 -6.57
N HIS A 158 3.13 4.48 -6.21
CA HIS A 158 4.46 4.93 -6.63
C HIS A 158 5.43 4.85 -5.45
N LEU A 159 6.63 4.33 -5.68
CA LEU A 159 7.71 4.31 -4.69
C LEU A 159 8.90 5.12 -5.22
N SER A 160 9.31 6.15 -4.49
CA SER A 160 10.50 6.95 -4.82
C SER A 160 10.98 7.75 -3.60
N HIS A 161 12.21 8.17 -3.61
CA HIS A 161 12.72 9.08 -2.57
C HIS A 161 12.85 10.55 -3.03
N ALA A 162 12.23 10.90 -4.16
CA ALA A 162 12.16 12.26 -4.69
C ALA A 162 13.54 12.97 -4.77
N THR A 163 14.61 12.22 -5.06
CA THR A 163 16.02 12.69 -5.08
C THR A 163 16.53 13.31 -3.77
N LEU A 164 15.84 13.06 -2.63
CA LEU A 164 16.23 13.62 -1.34
C LEU A 164 17.42 12.89 -0.70
N PHE A 165 17.64 11.63 -1.06
CA PHE A 165 18.65 10.79 -0.43
C PHE A 165 19.78 10.36 -1.39
N ASP A 166 19.56 10.43 -2.70
CA ASP A 166 20.50 10.06 -3.75
C ASP A 166 20.11 10.79 -5.04
N GLU A 167 21.09 11.05 -5.93
CA GLU A 167 20.83 11.61 -7.26
C GLU A 167 20.12 10.61 -8.18
N HIS A 168 20.27 9.31 -7.92
CA HIS A 168 19.66 8.23 -8.68
C HIS A 168 18.33 7.81 -8.05
N ASN A 169 17.24 8.22 -8.64
CA ASN A 169 15.87 7.94 -8.20
C ASN A 169 14.99 7.48 -9.37
N PRO A 170 15.09 6.22 -9.82
CA PRO A 170 14.30 5.73 -10.95
C PRO A 170 12.80 5.64 -10.63
N GLY A 171 12.45 5.44 -9.36
CA GLY A 171 11.08 5.15 -8.95
C GLY A 171 10.63 3.72 -9.28
N MET A 172 9.44 3.35 -8.81
CA MET A 172 8.76 2.09 -9.13
C MET A 172 7.25 2.33 -9.08
N ASP A 173 6.54 1.95 -10.13
CA ASP A 173 5.08 2.12 -10.24
C ASP A 173 4.37 0.78 -10.31
N ASN A 174 3.38 0.59 -9.44
CA ASN A 174 2.56 -0.60 -9.40
C ASN A 174 1.09 -0.21 -9.62
N LEU A 175 0.47 -0.75 -10.67
CA LEU A 175 -0.93 -0.51 -11.02
C LEU A 175 -1.73 -1.77 -10.85
N GLY A 176 -2.85 -1.70 -10.13
CA GLY A 176 -3.65 -2.90 -9.86
C GLY A 176 -5.06 -2.64 -9.41
N LEU A 177 -5.68 -3.73 -9.00
CA LEU A 177 -7.02 -3.76 -8.44
C LEU A 177 -6.95 -4.19 -6.98
N ARG A 178 -7.72 -3.49 -6.15
CA ARG A 178 -7.83 -3.72 -4.71
C ARG A 178 -9.28 -3.98 -4.32
N LEU A 179 -9.51 -5.02 -3.56
CA LEU A 179 -10.78 -5.31 -2.91
C LEU A 179 -10.67 -4.91 -1.44
N ASN A 180 -11.56 -4.05 -0.98
CA ASN A 180 -11.60 -3.61 0.42
C ASN A 180 -12.85 -4.18 1.08
N TYR A 181 -12.67 -4.69 2.31
CA TYR A 181 -13.76 -5.15 3.17
C TYR A 181 -13.77 -4.33 4.47
N ARG A 182 -14.89 -3.69 4.74
CA ARG A 182 -15.13 -2.80 5.86
C ARG A 182 -15.88 -3.52 6.99
N PHE A 183 -15.47 -3.28 8.23
CA PHE A 183 -16.09 -3.87 9.41
C PHE A 183 -16.26 -2.86 10.55
#